data_51058cf5a7b66de29996882f6ef4ad2f
#
_entry.id   51058cf5a7b66de29996882f6ef4ad2f
#
_cell.length_a   1.000
_cell.length_b   1.000
_cell.length_c   1.000
_cell.angle_alpha   90.00
_cell.angle_beta   90.00
_cell.angle_gamma   90.00
#
_symmetry.space_group_name_H-M   'P 1'
#
loop_
_entity.id
_entity.type
_entity.pdbx_description
1 polymer ?
#
loop_
_entity_poly.entity_id
_entity_poly.type
_entity_poly.pdbx_seq_one_letter_code
_entity_poly.pdbx_strand_id
1 'polypeptide(L)'
;MNYKAIDAGVGATHKVEIPASWANPEADAPKPELSGRPATVKMVKDIMEPVNKMDGDSLPVSAFTGNIDGQWETGASAYEKRGTAVTVPEWDPEKCIQCNQCAFVCSHATIRPFLLTDDEVKAAPDNMKVADMKPKAGAYKYTMSVSPLDCMGCGECITVCPTAAISMQPQESQAAEQPVFDYLVANVSKKTDAGMVDTTPKGSQFNQPLLEFSGACAGCGETPYAKLVTQLFGDRMMIANATGCTSIWAAAGAATAYSKNQNAVSYTHLRA
;
A
#
# COMPACT_ATOMS: atom_id res chain seq x y z
N MET A 1 -1.31 -21.86 34.67
CA MET A 1 -1.46 -20.55 33.99
C MET A 1 -2.73 -20.49 33.17
N ASN A 2 -3.04 -21.48 32.31
CA ASN A 2 -4.19 -21.48 31.40
C ASN A 2 -5.57 -21.39 32.07
N TYR A 3 -5.77 -22.11 33.21
CA TYR A 3 -7.05 -22.03 33.94
C TYR A 3 -7.34 -20.62 34.47
N LYS A 4 -6.32 -19.92 34.99
CA LYS A 4 -6.49 -18.52 35.44
C LYS A 4 -6.86 -17.59 34.28
N ALA A 5 -6.37 -17.85 33.06
CA ALA A 5 -6.73 -17.07 31.89
C ALA A 5 -8.19 -17.33 31.46
N ILE A 6 -8.64 -18.57 31.55
CA ILE A 6 -10.05 -18.94 31.26
C ILE A 6 -10.99 -18.26 32.27
N ASP A 7 -10.69 -18.38 33.56
CA ASP A 7 -11.49 -17.77 34.63
C ASP A 7 -11.53 -16.23 34.50
N ALA A 8 -10.38 -15.60 34.19
CA ALA A 8 -10.30 -14.17 33.96
C ALA A 8 -11.10 -13.74 32.70
N GLY A 9 -11.12 -14.57 31.67
CA GLY A 9 -11.88 -14.31 30.43
C GLY A 9 -13.39 -14.26 30.68
N VAL A 10 -13.90 -15.14 31.55
CA VAL A 10 -15.33 -15.12 31.91
C VAL A 10 -15.70 -13.83 32.66
N GLY A 11 -14.84 -13.37 33.58
CA GLY A 11 -15.05 -12.14 34.33
C GLY A 11 -14.80 -10.85 33.55
N ALA A 12 -14.12 -10.92 32.38
CA ALA A 12 -13.81 -9.77 31.55
C ALA A 12 -14.90 -9.43 30.51
N THR A 13 -15.94 -10.23 30.40
CA THR A 13 -17.07 -9.93 29.51
C THR A 13 -17.80 -8.68 30.00
N HIS A 14 -18.02 -7.72 29.07
CA HIS A 14 -18.80 -6.53 29.35
C HIS A 14 -19.82 -6.29 28.23
N LYS A 15 -20.95 -5.69 28.62
CA LYS A 15 -21.98 -5.31 27.66
C LYS A 15 -21.50 -4.13 26.86
N VAL A 16 -21.59 -4.23 25.53
CA VAL A 16 -21.33 -3.12 24.61
C VAL A 16 -22.66 -2.47 24.27
N GLU A 17 -22.80 -1.17 24.49
CA GLU A 17 -23.96 -0.41 24.08
C GLU A 17 -23.89 -0.15 22.57
N ILE A 18 -24.89 -0.62 21.83
CA ILE A 18 -25.01 -0.39 20.39
C ILE A 18 -25.61 0.99 20.16
N PRO A 19 -24.93 1.91 19.44
CA PRO A 19 -25.49 3.23 19.16
C PRO A 19 -26.81 3.13 18.41
N ALA A 20 -27.82 3.91 18.84
CA ALA A 20 -29.13 3.92 18.18
C ALA A 20 -29.06 4.34 16.71
N SER A 21 -28.03 5.10 16.30
CA SER A 21 -27.76 5.48 14.93
C SER A 21 -27.51 4.30 13.99
N TRP A 22 -27.07 3.15 14.52
CA TRP A 22 -26.86 1.94 13.71
C TRP A 22 -28.15 1.29 13.20
N ALA A 23 -29.30 1.65 13.80
CA ALA A 23 -30.58 1.18 13.32
C ALA A 23 -31.01 1.82 11.97
N ASN A 24 -30.49 3.02 11.69
CA ASN A 24 -30.71 3.75 10.46
C ASN A 24 -29.37 4.32 9.98
N PRO A 25 -28.48 3.50 9.42
CA PRO A 25 -27.18 3.98 8.95
C PRO A 25 -27.37 4.93 7.77
N GLU A 26 -26.61 6.01 7.77
CA GLU A 26 -26.49 6.86 6.59
C GLU A 26 -25.76 6.09 5.47
N ALA A 27 -26.18 6.33 4.23
CA ALA A 27 -25.47 5.76 3.10
C ALA A 27 -24.04 6.30 3.03
N ASP A 28 -23.09 5.43 2.72
CA ASP A 28 -21.72 5.84 2.47
C ASP A 28 -21.64 6.91 1.38
N ALA A 29 -20.70 7.83 1.51
CA ALA A 29 -20.39 8.79 0.46
C ALA A 29 -20.07 8.04 -0.85
N PRO A 30 -20.47 8.58 -2.02
CA PRO A 30 -20.14 7.99 -3.30
C PRO A 30 -18.63 7.75 -3.40
N LYS A 31 -18.24 6.51 -3.72
CA LYS A 31 -16.83 6.21 -3.95
C LYS A 31 -16.32 7.01 -5.16
N PRO A 32 -15.07 7.51 -5.12
CA PRO A 32 -14.47 8.16 -6.28
C PRO A 32 -14.43 7.21 -7.48
N GLU A 33 -14.51 7.77 -8.68
CA GLU A 33 -14.41 6.97 -9.90
C GLU A 33 -13.02 6.31 -9.97
N LEU A 34 -13.02 5.00 -10.25
CA LEU A 34 -11.78 4.23 -10.34
C LEU A 34 -11.00 4.66 -11.61
N SER A 35 -9.74 4.95 -11.43
CA SER A 35 -8.80 5.28 -12.49
C SER A 35 -7.71 4.21 -12.61
N GLY A 36 -7.05 4.12 -13.76
CA GLY A 36 -5.96 3.17 -14.00
C GLY A 36 -6.13 2.39 -15.30
N ARG A 37 -5.51 1.22 -15.40
CA ARG A 37 -5.60 0.37 -16.60
C ARG A 37 -7.03 -0.13 -16.81
N PRO A 38 -7.62 0.04 -18.03
CA PRO A 38 -9.03 -0.31 -18.26
C PRO A 38 -9.39 -1.77 -17.89
N ALA A 39 -8.50 -2.72 -18.20
CA ALA A 39 -8.72 -4.14 -17.87
C ALA A 39 -8.76 -4.37 -16.35
N THR A 40 -7.86 -3.74 -15.59
CA THR A 40 -7.83 -3.84 -14.13
C THR A 40 -9.06 -3.19 -13.51
N VAL A 41 -9.42 -1.97 -13.94
CA VAL A 41 -10.62 -1.27 -13.46
C VAL A 41 -11.88 -2.09 -13.75
N LYS A 42 -11.98 -2.69 -14.94
CA LYS A 42 -13.11 -3.58 -15.29
C LYS A 42 -13.17 -4.77 -14.33
N MET A 43 -12.07 -5.50 -14.12
CA MET A 43 -12.02 -6.65 -13.21
C MET A 43 -12.36 -6.26 -11.77
N VAL A 44 -11.88 -5.10 -11.31
CA VAL A 44 -12.20 -4.58 -9.98
C VAL A 44 -13.71 -4.36 -9.84
N LYS A 45 -14.34 -3.68 -10.79
CA LYS A 45 -15.80 -3.40 -10.75
C LYS A 45 -16.63 -4.65 -10.88
N ASP A 46 -16.26 -5.55 -11.80
CA ASP A 46 -17.09 -6.69 -12.16
C ASP A 46 -16.94 -7.88 -11.20
N ILE A 47 -15.79 -8.02 -10.54
CA ILE A 47 -15.49 -9.19 -9.71
C ILE A 47 -15.07 -8.79 -8.29
N MET A 48 -14.02 -7.96 -8.14
CA MET A 48 -13.43 -7.69 -6.84
C MET A 48 -14.40 -6.94 -5.91
N GLU A 49 -15.09 -5.91 -6.39
CA GLU A 49 -16.04 -5.17 -5.56
C GLU A 49 -17.23 -6.01 -5.09
N PRO A 50 -17.91 -6.81 -5.95
CA PRO A 50 -18.94 -7.73 -5.49
C PRO A 50 -18.43 -8.75 -4.45
N VAL A 51 -17.26 -9.34 -4.68
CA VAL A 51 -16.66 -10.29 -3.73
C VAL A 51 -16.35 -9.61 -2.39
N ASN A 52 -15.76 -8.41 -2.41
CA ASN A 52 -15.47 -7.65 -1.19
C ASN A 52 -16.73 -7.20 -0.44
N LYS A 53 -17.84 -7.04 -1.13
CA LYS A 53 -19.18 -6.77 -0.53
C LYS A 53 -19.86 -8.03 0.01
N MET A 54 -19.21 -9.19 -0.04
CA MET A 54 -19.78 -10.49 0.32
C MET A 54 -20.97 -10.92 -0.59
N ASP A 55 -21.04 -10.39 -1.81
CA ASP A 55 -22.06 -10.67 -2.82
C ASP A 55 -21.50 -11.47 -4.01
N GLY A 56 -20.42 -12.22 -3.78
CA GLY A 56 -19.77 -13.03 -4.82
C GLY A 56 -20.69 -14.10 -5.40
N ASP A 57 -21.65 -14.62 -4.62
CA ASP A 57 -22.61 -15.62 -5.06
C ASP A 57 -23.61 -15.10 -6.12
N SER A 58 -23.77 -13.78 -6.25
CA SER A 58 -24.56 -13.17 -7.30
C SER A 58 -23.89 -13.20 -8.68
N LEU A 59 -22.57 -13.45 -8.71
CA LEU A 59 -21.80 -13.46 -9.95
C LEU A 59 -22.09 -14.74 -10.76
N PRO A 60 -22.51 -14.62 -12.03
CA PRO A 60 -22.65 -15.79 -12.89
C PRO A 60 -21.28 -16.36 -13.25
N VAL A 61 -21.22 -17.67 -13.56
CA VAL A 61 -19.97 -18.32 -14.01
C VAL A 61 -19.35 -17.60 -15.22
N SER A 62 -20.18 -16.99 -16.07
CA SER A 62 -19.73 -16.21 -17.23
C SER A 62 -18.97 -14.95 -16.87
N ALA A 63 -19.02 -14.44 -15.63
CA ALA A 63 -18.20 -13.31 -15.17
C ALA A 63 -16.69 -13.68 -15.19
N PHE A 64 -16.36 -14.94 -15.09
CA PHE A 64 -14.99 -15.46 -15.05
C PHE A 64 -14.46 -15.96 -16.39
N THR A 65 -15.18 -15.77 -17.48
CA THR A 65 -14.75 -16.26 -18.83
C THR A 65 -13.44 -15.63 -19.31
N GLY A 66 -13.10 -14.42 -18.81
CA GLY A 66 -11.81 -13.79 -19.08
C GLY A 66 -10.65 -14.39 -18.29
N ASN A 67 -10.90 -15.28 -17.32
CA ASN A 67 -9.92 -15.83 -16.38
C ASN A 67 -9.88 -17.38 -16.44
N ILE A 68 -10.31 -17.98 -17.54
CA ILE A 68 -10.45 -19.46 -17.68
C ILE A 68 -9.11 -20.21 -17.58
N ASP A 69 -8.00 -19.52 -17.83
CA ASP A 69 -6.64 -20.04 -17.69
C ASP A 69 -6.01 -19.73 -16.32
N GLY A 70 -6.78 -19.15 -15.39
CA GLY A 70 -6.32 -18.75 -14.06
C GLY A 70 -5.50 -17.46 -14.04
N GLN A 71 -5.44 -16.71 -15.14
CA GLN A 71 -4.77 -15.41 -15.15
C GLN A 71 -5.67 -14.33 -14.57
N TRP A 72 -5.09 -13.48 -13.72
CA TRP A 72 -5.73 -12.33 -13.11
C TRP A 72 -4.98 -11.04 -13.42
N GLU A 73 -5.71 -9.92 -13.43
CA GLU A 73 -5.10 -8.61 -13.56
C GLU A 73 -4.20 -8.30 -12.36
N THR A 74 -2.97 -7.91 -12.63
CA THR A 74 -1.98 -7.57 -11.60
C THR A 74 -2.19 -6.16 -11.06
N GLY A 75 -1.86 -5.92 -9.77
CA GLY A 75 -1.95 -4.62 -9.11
C GLY A 75 -3.35 -4.26 -8.62
N ALA A 76 -4.28 -5.21 -8.61
CA ALA A 76 -5.65 -4.98 -8.14
C ALA A 76 -5.72 -4.67 -6.64
N SER A 77 -4.74 -5.11 -5.83
CA SER A 77 -4.65 -4.78 -4.40
C SER A 77 -4.66 -3.27 -4.11
N ALA A 78 -4.20 -2.44 -5.05
CA ALA A 78 -4.23 -0.97 -4.92
C ALA A 78 -5.64 -0.39 -4.81
N TYR A 79 -6.65 -1.14 -5.22
CA TYR A 79 -8.06 -0.71 -5.20
C TYR A 79 -8.82 -1.20 -3.96
N GLU A 80 -8.23 -2.04 -3.12
CA GLU A 80 -8.91 -2.55 -1.93
C GLU A 80 -9.15 -1.47 -0.87
N LYS A 81 -8.15 -0.62 -0.59
CA LYS A 81 -8.23 0.48 0.38
C LYS A 81 -8.93 0.06 1.68
N ARG A 82 -8.41 -0.97 2.34
CA ARG A 82 -9.06 -1.67 3.47
C ARG A 82 -9.27 -0.80 4.71
N GLY A 83 -8.39 0.18 4.95
CA GLY A 83 -8.48 1.10 6.07
C GLY A 83 -8.44 0.43 7.45
N THR A 84 -7.71 -0.66 7.61
CA THR A 84 -7.77 -1.51 8.83
C THR A 84 -6.91 -1.00 9.99
N ALA A 85 -5.98 -0.08 9.75
CA ALA A 85 -5.11 0.44 10.78
C ALA A 85 -5.83 1.43 11.69
N VAL A 86 -5.71 1.27 13.01
CA VAL A 86 -6.19 2.27 13.99
C VAL A 86 -5.33 3.52 13.96
N THR A 87 -4.02 3.33 13.80
CA THR A 87 -3.05 4.42 13.70
C THR A 87 -2.15 4.20 12.50
N VAL A 88 -1.74 5.30 11.87
CA VAL A 88 -0.87 5.31 10.69
C VAL A 88 0.28 6.30 10.88
N PRO A 89 1.41 6.14 10.18
CA PRO A 89 2.55 7.02 10.34
C PRO A 89 2.28 8.41 9.74
N GLU A 90 2.63 9.44 10.49
CA GLU A 90 2.77 10.82 10.04
C GLU A 90 4.25 11.18 9.92
N TRP A 91 4.62 11.85 8.83
CA TRP A 91 5.99 12.29 8.58
C TRP A 91 6.23 13.74 8.99
N ASP A 92 7.35 13.96 9.71
CA ASP A 92 7.87 15.28 10.09
C ASP A 92 9.09 15.62 9.20
N PRO A 93 8.94 16.57 8.24
CA PRO A 93 10.02 16.95 7.33
C PRO A 93 11.22 17.59 8.01
N GLU A 94 11.02 18.27 9.16
CA GLU A 94 12.09 19.00 9.84
C GLU A 94 13.09 18.05 10.50
N LYS A 95 12.59 16.97 11.10
CA LYS A 95 13.41 15.92 11.73
C LYS A 95 14.01 14.92 10.76
N CYS A 96 13.45 14.83 9.55
CA CYS A 96 13.81 13.78 8.60
C CYS A 96 15.20 13.98 7.99
N ILE A 97 16.05 12.96 8.08
CA ILE A 97 17.38 12.92 7.40
C ILE A 97 17.34 12.25 6.02
N GLN A 98 16.15 11.85 5.55
CA GLN A 98 15.92 11.26 4.23
C GLN A 98 16.73 9.97 3.98
N CYS A 99 16.87 9.13 4.98
CA CYS A 99 17.56 7.85 4.86
C CYS A 99 16.73 6.74 4.18
N ASN A 100 15.42 6.91 4.06
CA ASN A 100 14.43 5.99 3.48
C ASN A 100 14.32 4.63 4.21
N GLN A 101 14.84 4.49 5.43
CA GLN A 101 14.74 3.23 6.17
C GLN A 101 13.29 2.85 6.46
N CYS A 102 12.43 3.82 6.75
CA CYS A 102 10.99 3.59 6.96
C CYS A 102 10.30 2.98 5.72
N ALA A 103 10.64 3.44 4.52
CA ALA A 103 10.16 2.86 3.28
C ALA A 103 10.78 1.47 3.02
N PHE A 104 12.06 1.31 3.36
CA PHE A 104 12.80 0.07 3.14
C PHE A 104 12.19 -1.10 3.90
N VAL A 105 11.82 -0.92 5.18
CA VAL A 105 11.24 -1.98 6.02
C VAL A 105 9.72 -2.15 5.84
N CYS A 106 9.04 -1.24 5.14
CA CYS A 106 7.59 -1.31 5.01
C CYS A 106 7.14 -2.57 4.27
N SER A 107 6.40 -3.43 4.97
CA SER A 107 5.90 -4.70 4.46
C SER A 107 4.88 -4.56 3.31
N HIS A 108 4.18 -3.42 3.24
CA HIS A 108 3.06 -3.22 2.32
C HIS A 108 3.31 -2.10 1.31
N ALA A 109 4.52 -1.53 1.27
CA ALA A 109 4.88 -0.41 0.37
C ALA A 109 3.96 0.82 0.51
N THR A 110 3.44 1.07 1.70
CA THR A 110 2.49 2.15 1.99
C THR A 110 3.15 3.47 2.38
N ILE A 111 4.43 3.46 2.73
CA ILE A 111 5.25 4.64 2.97
C ILE A 111 6.34 4.71 1.92
N ARG A 112 6.38 5.80 1.14
CA ARG A 112 7.27 5.93 -0.02
C ARG A 112 7.91 7.31 -0.12
N PRO A 113 9.21 7.40 -0.45
CA PRO A 113 9.88 8.66 -0.78
C PRO A 113 9.65 9.03 -2.24
N PHE A 114 9.50 10.32 -2.49
CA PHE A 114 9.48 10.87 -3.84
C PHE A 114 10.40 12.07 -3.96
N LEU A 115 10.97 12.25 -5.15
CA LEU A 115 11.68 13.47 -5.54
C LEU A 115 10.82 14.21 -6.57
N LEU A 116 10.62 15.50 -6.36
CA LEU A 116 9.72 16.34 -7.14
C LEU A 116 10.46 17.51 -7.74
N THR A 117 10.05 17.93 -8.94
CA THR A 117 10.31 19.24 -9.50
C THR A 117 9.39 20.29 -8.85
N ASP A 118 9.73 21.58 -8.99
CA ASP A 118 8.86 22.64 -8.49
C ASP A 118 7.48 22.66 -9.15
N ASP A 119 7.36 22.22 -10.40
CA ASP A 119 6.07 22.14 -11.08
C ASP A 119 5.21 20.97 -10.59
N GLU A 120 5.83 19.83 -10.25
CA GLU A 120 5.13 18.72 -9.61
C GLU A 120 4.65 19.09 -8.20
N VAL A 121 5.42 19.92 -7.48
CA VAL A 121 5.00 20.44 -6.16
C VAL A 121 3.81 21.39 -6.30
N LYS A 122 3.82 22.29 -7.29
CA LYS A 122 2.71 23.24 -7.53
C LYS A 122 1.40 22.55 -7.94
N ALA A 123 1.50 21.39 -8.62
CA ALA A 123 0.35 20.63 -9.09
C ALA A 123 -0.20 19.66 -8.03
N ALA A 124 0.51 19.46 -6.93
CA ALA A 124 0.14 18.56 -5.85
C ALA A 124 -0.98 19.16 -4.97
N PRO A 125 -1.68 18.32 -4.18
CA PRO A 125 -2.59 18.82 -3.16
C PRO A 125 -1.91 19.78 -2.16
N ASP A 126 -2.58 20.85 -1.75
CA ASP A 126 -2.03 21.92 -0.93
C ASP A 126 -1.47 21.46 0.43
N ASN A 127 -1.98 20.35 0.96
CA ASN A 127 -1.54 19.77 2.23
C ASN A 127 -0.26 18.92 2.13
N MET A 128 0.31 18.75 0.93
CA MET A 128 1.53 17.95 0.75
C MET A 128 2.72 18.60 1.47
N LYS A 129 3.33 17.86 2.40
CA LYS A 129 4.55 18.26 3.08
C LYS A 129 5.77 18.01 2.19
N VAL A 130 6.68 18.97 2.11
CA VAL A 130 7.91 18.87 1.32
C VAL A 130 9.12 19.38 2.09
N ALA A 131 10.31 18.89 1.74
CA ALA A 131 11.59 19.37 2.24
C ALA A 131 12.60 19.50 1.08
N ASP A 132 13.67 20.24 1.28
CA ASP A 132 14.78 20.22 0.32
C ASP A 132 15.47 18.85 0.30
N MET A 133 15.84 18.36 -0.88
CA MET A 133 16.56 17.09 -1.02
C MET A 133 17.92 17.13 -0.32
N LYS A 134 18.30 16.06 0.38
CA LYS A 134 19.57 15.89 1.08
C LYS A 134 20.34 14.65 0.55
N PRO A 135 21.67 14.74 0.24
CA PRO A 135 22.43 15.97 0.06
C PRO A 135 21.85 16.81 -1.07
N LYS A 136 22.09 18.10 -1.03
CA LYS A 136 21.54 19.04 -2.02
C LYS A 136 22.20 18.77 -3.40
N ALA A 137 21.58 17.87 -4.15
CA ALA A 137 21.97 17.52 -5.51
C ALA A 137 20.80 17.89 -6.42
N GLY A 138 20.98 18.89 -7.26
CA GLY A 138 19.93 19.37 -8.19
C GLY A 138 18.84 20.22 -7.53
N ALA A 139 17.81 20.51 -8.30
CA ALA A 139 16.67 21.38 -7.95
C ALA A 139 15.43 20.55 -7.52
N TYR A 140 15.63 19.43 -6.81
CA TYR A 140 14.52 18.59 -6.41
C TYR A 140 14.07 18.86 -4.97
N LYS A 141 12.77 18.73 -4.77
CA LYS A 141 12.17 18.64 -3.44
C LYS A 141 11.97 17.16 -3.07
N TYR A 142 11.94 16.88 -1.78
CA TYR A 142 11.75 15.56 -1.22
C TYR A 142 10.45 15.52 -0.43
N THR A 143 9.69 14.45 -0.58
CA THR A 143 8.58 14.12 0.31
C THR A 143 8.61 12.65 0.70
N MET A 144 8.07 12.34 1.88
CA MET A 144 7.76 11.00 2.33
C MET A 144 6.25 10.91 2.52
N SER A 145 5.58 10.19 1.65
CA SER A 145 4.13 10.07 1.67
C SER A 145 3.67 8.70 2.16
N VAL A 146 2.52 8.68 2.77
CA VAL A 146 1.89 7.47 3.33
C VAL A 146 0.53 7.27 2.71
N SER A 147 0.19 6.01 2.37
CA SER A 147 -1.19 5.62 2.07
C SER A 147 -1.89 5.16 3.35
N PRO A 148 -2.75 5.99 3.98
CA PRO A 148 -3.40 5.62 5.24
C PRO A 148 -4.35 4.44 5.11
N LEU A 149 -5.03 4.32 3.97
CA LEU A 149 -6.01 3.26 3.72
C LEU A 149 -5.38 1.89 3.43
N ASP A 150 -4.12 1.87 3.00
CA ASP A 150 -3.37 0.63 2.72
C ASP A 150 -2.41 0.26 3.86
N CYS A 151 -2.18 1.17 4.80
CA CYS A 151 -1.31 0.94 5.96
C CYS A 151 -1.94 -0.07 6.93
N MET A 152 -1.12 -0.99 7.47
CA MET A 152 -1.55 -1.99 8.44
C MET A 152 -1.23 -1.60 9.90
N GLY A 153 -0.68 -0.40 10.14
CA GLY A 153 -0.43 0.12 11.49
C GLY A 153 0.63 -0.62 12.31
N CYS A 154 1.54 -1.35 11.68
CA CYS A 154 2.51 -2.22 12.38
C CYS A 154 3.60 -1.49 13.17
N GLY A 155 3.87 -0.21 12.89
CA GLY A 155 4.88 0.59 13.61
C GLY A 155 6.34 0.34 13.23
N GLU A 156 6.67 -0.58 12.31
CA GLU A 156 8.06 -0.86 11.91
C GLU A 156 8.81 0.38 11.42
N CYS A 157 8.13 1.28 10.71
CA CYS A 157 8.72 2.53 10.21
C CYS A 157 9.19 3.46 11.34
N ILE A 158 8.54 3.44 12.52
CA ILE A 158 8.96 4.22 13.69
C ILE A 158 10.20 3.61 14.30
N THR A 159 10.19 2.27 14.47
CA THR A 159 11.26 1.52 15.13
C THR A 159 12.61 1.75 14.46
N VAL A 160 12.63 1.89 13.12
CA VAL A 160 13.88 2.10 12.36
C VAL A 160 14.22 3.57 12.15
N CYS A 161 13.38 4.51 12.56
CA CYS A 161 13.62 5.94 12.32
C CYS A 161 14.64 6.51 13.34
N PRO A 162 15.88 6.84 12.93
CA PRO A 162 16.93 7.25 13.88
C PRO A 162 16.71 8.64 14.47
N THR A 163 15.82 9.44 13.87
CA THR A 163 15.57 10.83 14.28
C THR A 163 14.16 11.07 14.79
N ALA A 164 13.38 9.99 14.96
CA ALA A 164 11.97 10.07 15.35
C ALA A 164 11.16 11.05 14.46
N ALA A 165 11.46 11.06 13.16
CA ALA A 165 10.75 11.85 12.16
C ALA A 165 9.42 11.21 11.71
N ILE A 166 9.07 10.06 12.28
CA ILE A 166 7.81 9.36 12.03
C ILE A 166 7.13 9.15 13.39
N SER A 167 5.85 9.48 13.47
CA SER A 167 5.00 9.24 14.65
C SER A 167 3.69 8.59 14.21
N MET A 168 3.10 7.73 15.05
CA MET A 168 1.78 7.16 14.75
C MET A 168 0.68 8.13 15.19
N GLN A 169 -0.25 8.38 14.28
CA GLN A 169 -1.41 9.22 14.50
C GLN A 169 -2.70 8.44 14.20
N PRO A 170 -3.84 8.81 14.79
CA PRO A 170 -5.12 8.20 14.44
C PRO A 170 -5.35 8.26 12.93
N GLN A 171 -5.78 7.15 12.32
CA GLN A 171 -5.95 7.06 10.86
C GLN A 171 -6.87 8.15 10.33
N GLU A 172 -7.96 8.45 11.02
CA GLU A 172 -8.93 9.47 10.63
C GLU A 172 -8.29 10.86 10.49
N SER A 173 -7.29 11.19 11.34
CA SER A 173 -6.58 12.47 11.27
C SER A 173 -5.65 12.56 10.05
N GLN A 174 -5.32 11.44 9.44
CA GLN A 174 -4.43 11.34 8.28
C GLN A 174 -5.17 11.08 6.96
N ALA A 175 -6.51 11.14 6.95
CA ALA A 175 -7.30 10.88 5.75
C ALA A 175 -6.92 11.79 4.55
N ALA A 176 -6.50 13.01 4.81
CA ALA A 176 -6.05 13.96 3.80
C ALA A 176 -4.73 13.56 3.10
N GLU A 177 -3.96 12.62 3.65
CA GLU A 177 -2.73 12.10 3.02
C GLU A 177 -3.02 11.14 1.87
N GLN A 178 -4.22 10.51 1.81
CA GLN A 178 -4.52 9.57 0.74
C GLN A 178 -4.52 10.23 -0.65
N PRO A 179 -5.17 11.37 -0.89
CA PRO A 179 -5.07 12.08 -2.17
C PRO A 179 -3.64 12.51 -2.52
N VAL A 180 -2.82 12.86 -1.53
CA VAL A 180 -1.40 13.20 -1.75
C VAL A 180 -0.64 11.98 -2.25
N PHE A 181 -0.80 10.83 -1.59
CA PHE A 181 -0.16 9.59 -1.99
C PHE A 181 -0.58 9.16 -3.41
N ASP A 182 -1.87 9.20 -3.68
CA ASP A 182 -2.43 8.82 -4.98
C ASP A 182 -1.92 9.75 -6.10
N TYR A 183 -1.85 11.07 -5.84
CA TYR A 183 -1.24 12.03 -6.76
C TYR A 183 0.22 11.68 -7.08
N LEU A 184 1.02 11.42 -6.04
CA LEU A 184 2.45 11.13 -6.18
C LEU A 184 2.70 9.85 -6.98
N VAL A 185 1.94 8.80 -6.71
CA VAL A 185 2.04 7.53 -7.46
C VAL A 185 1.64 7.68 -8.92
N ALA A 186 0.62 8.49 -9.20
CA ALA A 186 0.11 8.66 -10.55
C ALA A 186 0.94 9.62 -11.42
N ASN A 187 1.54 10.66 -10.83
CA ASN A 187 2.08 11.79 -11.59
C ASN A 187 3.60 11.99 -11.43
N VAL A 188 4.22 11.43 -10.39
CA VAL A 188 5.64 11.67 -10.11
C VAL A 188 6.49 10.48 -10.53
N SER A 189 7.31 10.67 -11.54
CA SER A 189 8.27 9.66 -12.01
C SER A 189 9.59 9.74 -11.25
N LYS A 190 10.33 8.62 -11.21
CA LYS A 190 11.69 8.58 -10.65
C LYS A 190 12.61 9.57 -11.36
N LYS A 191 13.40 10.32 -10.59
CA LYS A 191 14.42 11.25 -11.09
C LYS A 191 15.74 10.52 -11.25
N THR A 192 16.09 10.14 -12.47
CA THR A 192 17.29 9.34 -12.78
C THR A 192 18.59 10.13 -12.67
N ASP A 193 18.51 11.44 -12.81
CA ASP A 193 19.62 12.40 -12.71
C ASP A 193 19.87 12.94 -11.28
N ALA A 194 19.04 12.51 -10.31
CA ALA A 194 19.18 12.93 -8.93
C ALA A 194 20.37 12.31 -8.17
N GLY A 195 21.20 11.51 -8.83
CA GLY A 195 22.39 10.88 -8.23
C GLY A 195 22.07 9.79 -7.21
N MET A 196 20.83 9.26 -7.18
CA MET A 196 20.45 8.15 -6.30
C MET A 196 20.88 6.82 -6.88
N VAL A 197 21.70 6.09 -6.13
CA VAL A 197 22.22 4.77 -6.55
C VAL A 197 21.25 3.69 -6.15
N ASP A 198 20.66 2.99 -7.12
CA ASP A 198 19.60 1.99 -6.93
C ASP A 198 19.99 0.81 -6.04
N THR A 199 21.27 0.46 -6.00
CA THR A 199 21.78 -0.65 -5.18
C THR A 199 22.03 -0.27 -3.72
N THR A 200 21.73 0.96 -3.32
CA THR A 200 21.80 1.39 -1.92
C THR A 200 20.42 1.29 -1.25
N PRO A 201 20.36 1.08 0.09
CA PRO A 201 19.06 1.09 0.80
C PRO A 201 18.24 2.35 0.54
N LYS A 202 18.89 3.53 0.52
CA LYS A 202 18.22 4.81 0.24
C LYS A 202 17.72 4.90 -1.20
N GLY A 203 18.58 4.60 -2.17
CA GLY A 203 18.31 4.80 -3.59
C GLY A 203 17.26 3.81 -4.13
N SER A 204 17.30 2.55 -3.67
CA SER A 204 16.34 1.51 -4.07
C SER A 204 14.90 1.90 -3.82
N GLN A 205 14.64 2.70 -2.76
CA GLN A 205 13.28 3.06 -2.37
C GLN A 205 12.63 4.12 -3.27
N PHE A 206 13.39 4.80 -4.13
CA PHE A 206 12.84 5.65 -5.19
C PHE A 206 12.37 4.84 -6.41
N ASN A 207 12.68 3.54 -6.48
CA ASN A 207 12.10 2.66 -7.48
C ASN A 207 10.67 2.30 -7.10
N GLN A 208 9.78 2.28 -8.11
CA GLN A 208 8.42 1.81 -7.89
C GLN A 208 8.44 0.36 -7.40
N PRO A 209 7.84 0.04 -6.26
CA PRO A 209 7.63 -1.35 -5.88
C PRO A 209 6.61 -2.00 -6.82
N LEU A 210 6.93 -3.21 -7.31
CA LEU A 210 6.00 -4.03 -8.10
C LEU A 210 5.39 -5.15 -7.26
N LEU A 211 5.49 -5.03 -5.94
CA LEU A 211 4.72 -5.72 -4.92
C LEU A 211 4.24 -4.67 -3.93
N GLU A 212 2.93 -4.48 -3.84
CA GLU A 212 2.35 -3.42 -3.02
C GLU A 212 0.98 -3.84 -2.46
N PHE A 213 0.66 -3.33 -1.28
CA PHE A 213 -0.64 -3.49 -0.62
C PHE A 213 -1.09 -4.95 -0.52
N SER A 214 -0.16 -5.84 -0.23
CA SER A 214 -0.44 -7.28 -0.14
C SER A 214 -1.33 -7.63 1.06
N GLY A 215 -1.95 -8.82 1.02
CA GLY A 215 -2.69 -9.39 2.15
C GLY A 215 -1.81 -9.97 3.26
N ALA A 216 -0.52 -9.62 3.32
CA ALA A 216 0.39 -10.09 4.35
C ALA A 216 0.04 -9.52 5.74
N CYS A 217 0.52 -10.19 6.78
CA CYS A 217 0.36 -9.73 8.16
C CYS A 217 0.98 -8.34 8.37
N ALA A 218 0.44 -7.59 9.34
CA ALA A 218 1.07 -6.34 9.80
C ALA A 218 2.49 -6.63 10.30
N GLY A 219 3.49 -5.89 9.77
CA GLY A 219 4.90 -6.13 10.11
C GLY A 219 5.47 -7.44 9.56
N CYS A 220 4.92 -7.97 8.47
CA CYS A 220 5.44 -9.19 7.84
C CYS A 220 6.94 -9.05 7.54
N GLY A 221 7.75 -10.02 8.02
CA GLY A 221 9.21 -10.02 7.80
C GLY A 221 9.63 -10.53 6.43
N GLU A 222 8.71 -11.06 5.61
CA GLU A 222 9.01 -11.62 4.28
C GLU A 222 8.81 -10.59 3.16
N THR A 223 7.70 -9.87 3.18
CA THR A 223 7.31 -8.98 2.08
C THR A 223 8.25 -7.79 1.83
N PRO A 224 9.00 -7.24 2.81
CA PRO A 224 10.02 -6.23 2.52
C PRO A 224 11.11 -6.72 1.57
N TYR A 225 11.53 -7.99 1.70
CA TYR A 225 12.52 -8.60 0.80
C TYR A 225 11.94 -8.79 -0.60
N ALA A 226 10.74 -9.36 -0.70
CA ALA A 226 10.06 -9.53 -1.99
C ALA A 226 9.83 -8.18 -2.68
N LYS A 227 9.40 -7.15 -1.94
CA LYS A 227 9.28 -5.77 -2.43
C LYS A 227 10.61 -5.26 -2.97
N LEU A 228 11.71 -5.36 -2.20
CA LEU A 228 13.02 -4.90 -2.62
C LEU A 228 13.49 -5.60 -3.90
N VAL A 229 13.29 -6.90 -4.00
CA VAL A 229 13.63 -7.67 -5.21
C VAL A 229 12.82 -7.15 -6.41
N THR A 230 11.53 -6.82 -6.23
CA THR A 230 10.74 -6.21 -7.31
C THR A 230 11.19 -4.80 -7.66
N GLN A 231 11.68 -4.01 -6.71
CA GLN A 231 12.21 -2.67 -6.97
C GLN A 231 13.52 -2.70 -7.77
N LEU A 232 14.32 -3.75 -7.62
CA LEU A 232 15.61 -3.89 -8.30
C LEU A 232 15.52 -4.64 -9.64
N PHE A 233 14.61 -5.61 -9.73
CA PHE A 233 14.57 -6.56 -10.84
C PHE A 233 13.17 -6.79 -11.42
N GLY A 234 12.12 -6.19 -10.86
CA GLY A 234 10.72 -6.53 -11.13
C GLY A 234 10.29 -6.42 -12.59
N ASP A 235 10.89 -5.50 -13.36
CA ASP A 235 10.63 -5.31 -14.79
C ASP A 235 11.11 -6.49 -15.68
N ARG A 236 11.93 -7.39 -15.14
CA ARG A 236 12.45 -8.58 -15.82
C ARG A 236 12.35 -9.88 -15.01
N MET A 237 11.55 -9.86 -13.94
CA MET A 237 11.31 -11.02 -13.09
C MET A 237 10.21 -11.91 -13.64
N MET A 238 10.41 -13.21 -13.49
CA MET A 238 9.37 -14.23 -13.57
C MET A 238 9.21 -14.84 -12.18
N ILE A 239 7.98 -14.88 -11.66
CA ILE A 239 7.68 -15.34 -10.31
C ILE A 239 6.82 -16.60 -10.40
N ALA A 240 7.26 -17.66 -9.73
CA ALA A 240 6.50 -18.87 -9.53
C ALA A 240 6.53 -19.22 -8.03
N ASN A 241 5.36 -19.35 -7.42
CA ASN A 241 5.21 -19.65 -6.01
C ASN A 241 4.63 -21.04 -5.79
N ALA A 242 5.08 -21.71 -4.74
CA ALA A 242 4.39 -22.86 -4.17
C ALA A 242 3.42 -22.40 -3.09
N THR A 243 2.54 -23.31 -2.63
CA THR A 243 1.61 -23.03 -1.53
C THR A 243 2.37 -22.64 -0.27
N GLY A 244 1.98 -21.53 0.33
CA GLY A 244 2.59 -20.92 1.52
C GLY A 244 2.22 -19.45 1.62
N CYS A 245 2.91 -18.70 2.47
CA CYS A 245 2.64 -17.26 2.64
C CYS A 245 2.75 -16.49 1.32
N THR A 246 3.74 -16.79 0.50
CA THR A 246 3.96 -16.10 -0.78
C THR A 246 2.79 -16.24 -1.75
N SER A 247 2.11 -17.38 -1.78
CA SER A 247 0.90 -17.55 -2.58
C SER A 247 -0.33 -16.91 -1.93
N ILE A 248 -0.40 -16.93 -0.58
CA ILE A 248 -1.55 -16.38 0.14
C ILE A 248 -1.60 -14.85 0.05
N TRP A 249 -0.50 -14.15 0.36
CA TRP A 249 -0.51 -12.69 0.31
C TRP A 249 -0.37 -12.11 -1.11
N ALA A 250 0.07 -12.90 -2.09
CA ALA A 250 0.28 -12.43 -3.46
C ALA A 250 -0.80 -12.86 -4.45
N ALA A 251 -1.47 -13.99 -4.20
CA ALA A 251 -2.38 -14.64 -5.15
C ALA A 251 -3.82 -14.73 -4.62
N ALA A 252 -4.25 -13.77 -3.81
CA ALA A 252 -5.64 -13.67 -3.37
C ALA A 252 -6.52 -13.26 -4.56
N GLY A 253 -6.77 -14.17 -5.49
CA GLY A 253 -7.70 -14.03 -6.60
C GLY A 253 -7.72 -12.63 -7.23
N ALA A 254 -8.84 -11.92 -7.08
CA ALA A 254 -9.05 -10.60 -7.66
C ALA A 254 -8.17 -9.48 -7.06
N ALA A 255 -7.46 -9.71 -5.95
CA ALA A 255 -6.65 -8.70 -5.26
C ALA A 255 -5.14 -8.94 -5.39
N THR A 256 -4.65 -9.24 -6.57
CA THR A 256 -3.24 -9.54 -6.83
C THR A 256 -2.34 -8.37 -6.44
N ALA A 257 -1.38 -8.63 -5.54
CA ALA A 257 -0.46 -7.62 -4.99
C ALA A 257 0.74 -7.32 -5.89
N TYR A 258 1.16 -8.27 -6.73
CA TYR A 258 2.16 -7.97 -7.76
C TYR A 258 1.57 -7.06 -8.83
N SER A 259 2.31 -6.02 -9.20
CA SER A 259 1.90 -5.00 -10.17
C SER A 259 2.88 -4.89 -11.34
N LYS A 260 2.50 -4.10 -12.34
CA LYS A 260 3.33 -3.75 -13.50
C LYS A 260 3.60 -2.26 -13.47
N ASN A 261 4.79 -1.84 -13.85
CA ASN A 261 5.02 -0.43 -14.17
C ASN A 261 4.47 -0.11 -15.58
N GLN A 262 4.33 1.17 -15.90
CA GLN A 262 3.78 1.62 -17.18
C GLN A 262 4.63 1.20 -18.40
N ASN A 263 5.91 0.86 -18.19
CA ASN A 263 6.90 0.57 -19.22
C ASN A 263 7.33 -0.90 -19.25
N ALA A 264 6.94 -1.72 -18.28
CA ALA A 264 7.42 -3.09 -18.17
C ALA A 264 6.30 -4.09 -18.43
N VAL A 265 6.59 -5.00 -19.33
CA VAL A 265 5.85 -6.26 -19.47
C VAL A 265 6.42 -7.22 -18.43
N SER A 266 6.08 -7.01 -17.16
CA SER A 266 6.37 -8.01 -16.14
C SER A 266 5.34 -9.14 -16.27
N TYR A 267 5.78 -10.26 -16.81
CA TYR A 267 4.98 -11.48 -16.79
C TYR A 267 5.14 -12.15 -15.43
N THR A 268 4.32 -11.72 -14.48
CA THR A 268 4.20 -12.44 -13.22
C THR A 268 3.23 -13.59 -13.44
N HIS A 269 3.74 -14.78 -13.68
CA HIS A 269 2.94 -15.99 -13.68
C HIS A 269 2.81 -16.50 -12.26
N LEU A 270 1.72 -16.10 -11.58
CA LEU A 270 1.32 -16.76 -10.34
C LEU A 270 0.64 -18.09 -10.73
N ARG A 271 1.37 -19.19 -10.62
CA ARG A 271 0.78 -20.52 -10.61
C ARG A 271 0.64 -20.97 -9.16
N ALA A 272 -0.59 -21.09 -8.73
CA ALA A 272 -0.92 -21.78 -7.48
C ALA A 272 -0.66 -23.29 -7.62
#